data_70f68a6995ae39e6fbb9a6f843d66309
#
_entry.id   70f68a6995ae39e6fbb9a6f843d66309
#
_cell.length_a   1.000
_cell.length_b   1.000
_cell.length_c   1.000
_cell.angle_alpha   90.00
_cell.angle_beta   90.00
_cell.angle_gamma   90.00
#
_symmetry.space_group_name_H-M   'P 1'
#
loop_
_entity.id
_entity.type
_entity.pdbx_description
1 polymer ?
#
loop_
_entity_poly.entity_id
_entity_poly.type
_entity_poly.pdbx_seq_one_letter_code
_entity_poly.pdbx_strand_id
1 'polypeptide(L)'
;MSSTRSRVSEPLPTDTVGLVTRILEGYATNGVFRGFSVIAQTKATAKYRIVWHERTCELLFSVSRRTLRFGTILSDSSGIKEISNFVELLHSSERPPHRRIDPARARLRCFYRGGNIFFTITVIRNDFEYATRKLIHAANEILIDAEPKWK
;
A
#
# COMPACT_ATOMS: atom_id res chain seq x y z
N MET A 1 -29.86 -16.26 -15.03
CA MET A 1 -29.49 -16.00 -14.51
C MET A 1 -28.87 -15.79 -14.20
N SER A 2 -28.70 -15.71 -14.24
CA SER A 2 -28.20 -15.50 -13.64
C SER A 2 -27.50 -14.97 -13.33
N SER A 3 -27.41 -14.67 -13.43
CA SER A 3 -26.83 -14.16 -12.91
C SER A 3 -26.48 -13.43 -12.37
N THR A 4 -26.65 -13.19 -12.34
CA THR A 4 -26.27 -12.50 -11.79
C THR A 4 -26.10 -12.18 -10.94
N ARG A 5 -26.39 -12.34 -10.56
CA ARG A 5 -26.12 -12.14 -9.78
C ARG A 5 -25.52 -11.65 -9.14
N SER A 6 -25.38 -11.56 -8.96
CA SER A 6 -24.79 -11.18 -8.30
C SER A 6 -24.20 -10.79 -7.85
N ARG A 7 -24.27 -10.77 -7.82
CA ARG A 7 -23.48 -10.51 -7.39
C ARG A 7 -23.27 -9.71 -6.86
N VAL A 8 -23.76 -9.27 -6.75
CA VAL A 8 -23.62 -8.59 -6.13
C VAL A 8 -23.08 -8.36 -4.91
N SER A 9 -23.41 -8.54 -4.09
CA SER A 9 -22.73 -8.53 -3.01
C SER A 9 -21.79 -9.24 -3.04
N GLU A 10 -21.41 -8.96 -3.18
CA GLU A 10 -20.66 -9.56 -3.60
C GLU A 10 -19.66 -10.12 -2.90
N PRO A 11 -19.34 -11.23 -2.97
CA PRO A 11 -18.18 -11.86 -2.47
C PRO A 11 -16.96 -11.18 -3.01
N LEU A 12 -15.83 -11.50 -2.41
CA LEU A 12 -14.57 -11.01 -2.92
C LEU A 12 -14.46 -11.33 -4.40
N PRO A 13 -13.94 -10.40 -5.18
CA PRO A 13 -13.65 -10.70 -6.57
C PRO A 13 -12.74 -11.92 -6.64
N THR A 14 -12.97 -12.76 -7.62
CA THR A 14 -12.21 -14.00 -7.76
C THR A 14 -10.75 -13.75 -8.08
N ASP A 15 -10.41 -12.55 -8.53
CA ASP A 15 -9.05 -12.23 -8.94
C ASP A 15 -8.54 -10.96 -8.27
N THR A 16 -8.66 -10.92 -6.95
CA THR A 16 -8.21 -9.76 -6.19
C THR A 16 -6.70 -9.56 -6.32
N VAL A 17 -5.94 -10.66 -6.28
CA VAL A 17 -4.49 -10.58 -6.44
C VAL A 17 -4.16 -10.01 -7.81
N GLY A 18 -4.86 -10.45 -8.85
CA GLY A 18 -4.65 -9.91 -10.19
C GLY A 18 -4.98 -8.43 -10.27
N LEU A 19 -6.01 -7.99 -9.59
CA LEU A 19 -6.37 -6.57 -9.56
C LEU A 19 -5.23 -5.74 -8.95
N VAL A 20 -4.72 -6.15 -7.80
CA VAL A 20 -3.63 -5.42 -7.14
C VAL A 20 -2.39 -5.43 -8.02
N THR A 21 -2.08 -6.57 -8.62
CA THR A 21 -0.92 -6.69 -9.50
C THR A 21 -1.02 -5.71 -10.68
N ARG A 22 -2.20 -5.61 -11.30
CA ARG A 22 -2.39 -4.71 -12.44
C ARG A 22 -2.24 -3.25 -12.04
N ILE A 23 -2.72 -2.89 -10.84
CA ILE A 23 -2.56 -1.53 -10.36
C ILE A 23 -1.08 -1.19 -10.19
N LEU A 24 -0.32 -2.10 -9.59
CA LEU A 24 1.10 -1.88 -9.38
C LEU A 24 1.87 -1.84 -10.70
N GLU A 25 1.50 -2.71 -11.65
CA GLU A 25 2.10 -2.66 -12.99
C GLU A 25 1.84 -1.32 -13.67
N GLY A 26 0.63 -0.78 -13.47
CA GLY A 26 0.30 0.52 -14.05
C GLY A 26 1.20 1.63 -13.52
N TYR A 27 1.47 1.63 -12.24
CA TYR A 27 2.38 2.60 -11.65
C TYR A 27 3.80 2.43 -12.22
N ALA A 28 4.25 1.19 -12.37
CA ALA A 28 5.57 0.93 -12.93
C ALA A 28 5.66 1.40 -14.38
N THR A 29 4.62 1.12 -15.16
CA THR A 29 4.56 1.54 -16.56
C THR A 29 4.61 3.06 -16.68
N ASN A 30 3.97 3.75 -15.74
CA ASN A 30 3.95 5.22 -15.74
C ASN A 30 5.18 5.83 -15.07
N GLY A 31 6.16 5.02 -14.69
CA GLY A 31 7.41 5.54 -14.17
C GLY A 31 7.39 5.97 -12.72
N VAL A 32 6.36 5.60 -11.96
CA VAL A 32 6.30 5.95 -10.55
C VAL A 32 7.40 5.24 -9.77
N PHE A 33 7.64 3.98 -10.11
CA PHE A 33 8.79 3.24 -9.60
C PHE A 33 9.29 2.32 -10.71
N ARG A 34 10.45 1.69 -10.51
CA ARG A 34 11.04 0.81 -11.53
C ARG A 34 11.35 -0.55 -10.91
N GLY A 35 11.80 -1.45 -11.75
CA GLY A 35 12.22 -2.77 -11.29
C GLY A 35 11.09 -3.60 -10.72
N PHE A 36 9.84 -3.35 -11.18
CA PHE A 36 8.70 -4.09 -10.68
C PHE A 36 8.79 -5.54 -11.11
N SER A 37 8.67 -6.46 -10.15
CA SER A 37 8.60 -7.87 -10.45
C SER A 37 7.71 -8.57 -9.44
N VAL A 38 7.05 -9.61 -9.90
CA VAL A 38 6.24 -10.47 -9.05
C VAL A 38 7.15 -11.59 -8.59
N ILE A 39 7.47 -11.63 -7.30
CA ILE A 39 8.39 -12.61 -6.75
C ILE A 39 7.68 -13.93 -6.51
N ALA A 40 6.45 -13.86 -6.01
CA ALA A 40 5.63 -15.03 -5.73
C ALA A 40 4.18 -14.62 -5.80
N GLN A 41 3.32 -15.53 -6.24
CA GLN A 41 1.90 -15.23 -6.37
C GLN A 41 1.10 -16.51 -6.24
N THR A 42 0.04 -16.43 -5.44
CA THR A 42 -0.98 -17.46 -5.34
C THR A 42 -2.33 -16.79 -5.54
N LYS A 43 -3.41 -17.53 -5.38
CA LYS A 43 -4.74 -16.93 -5.46
C LYS A 43 -5.03 -16.02 -4.27
N ALA A 44 -4.32 -16.21 -3.18
CA ALA A 44 -4.61 -15.52 -1.92
C ALA A 44 -3.52 -14.54 -1.50
N THR A 45 -2.32 -14.64 -2.07
CA THR A 45 -1.19 -13.81 -1.63
C THR A 45 -0.32 -13.43 -2.82
N ALA A 46 0.47 -12.38 -2.64
CA ALA A 46 1.47 -12.01 -3.62
C ALA A 46 2.61 -11.29 -2.93
N LYS A 47 3.79 -11.42 -3.52
CA LYS A 47 4.97 -10.72 -3.07
C LYS A 47 5.58 -10.03 -4.28
N TYR A 48 5.81 -8.72 -4.15
CA TYR A 48 6.35 -7.92 -5.23
C TYR A 48 7.63 -7.26 -4.80
N ARG A 49 8.46 -6.90 -5.77
CA ARG A 49 9.68 -6.13 -5.53
C ARG A 49 9.71 -4.94 -6.47
N ILE A 50 10.08 -3.79 -5.93
CA ILE A 50 10.23 -2.56 -6.72
C ILE A 50 11.47 -1.83 -6.27
N VAL A 51 11.95 -0.93 -7.12
CA VAL A 51 13.01 0.04 -6.76
C VAL A 51 12.36 1.41 -6.78
N TRP A 52 12.38 2.09 -5.64
CA TRP A 52 11.69 3.36 -5.49
C TRP A 52 12.55 4.30 -4.66
N HIS A 53 12.80 5.49 -5.20
CA HIS A 53 13.68 6.47 -4.53
C HIS A 53 15.01 5.84 -4.16
N GLU A 54 15.59 5.09 -5.08
CA GLU A 54 16.89 4.43 -4.94
C GLU A 54 16.90 3.36 -3.84
N ARG A 55 15.75 2.89 -3.43
CA ARG A 55 15.63 1.82 -2.42
C ARG A 55 14.90 0.63 -3.01
N THR A 56 15.42 -0.56 -2.71
CA THR A 56 14.72 -1.78 -3.06
C THR A 56 13.67 -2.06 -1.99
N CYS A 57 12.44 -2.18 -2.40
CA CYS A 57 11.32 -2.35 -1.49
C CYS A 57 10.53 -3.60 -1.86
N GLU A 58 9.90 -4.19 -0.86
CA GLU A 58 9.02 -5.34 -1.10
C GLU A 58 7.62 -5.00 -0.62
N LEU A 59 6.63 -5.53 -1.35
CA LEU A 59 5.24 -5.43 -0.95
C LEU A 59 4.70 -6.83 -0.77
N LEU A 60 3.96 -7.04 0.32
CA LEU A 60 3.34 -8.33 0.63
C LEU A 60 1.85 -8.12 0.71
N PHE A 61 1.11 -8.83 -0.13
CA PHE A 61 -0.34 -8.71 -0.19
C PHE A 61 -0.98 -10.00 0.28
N SER A 62 -2.00 -9.88 1.14
CA SER A 62 -2.77 -11.02 1.61
C SER A 62 -4.25 -10.69 1.49
N VAL A 63 -4.96 -11.51 0.71
CA VAL A 63 -6.41 -11.33 0.55
C VAL A 63 -7.13 -11.65 1.86
N SER A 64 -6.76 -12.74 2.51
CA SER A 64 -7.46 -13.17 3.72
C SER A 64 -7.29 -12.20 4.88
N ARG A 65 -6.12 -11.60 5.00
CA ARG A 65 -5.86 -10.60 6.03
C ARG A 65 -6.30 -9.22 5.61
N ARG A 66 -6.62 -9.05 4.34
CA ARG A 66 -7.01 -7.76 3.77
C ARG A 66 -5.94 -6.69 3.98
N THR A 67 -4.67 -7.08 3.80
CA THR A 67 -3.56 -6.16 4.04
C THR A 67 -2.61 -6.12 2.87
N LEU A 68 -2.03 -4.95 2.65
CA LEU A 68 -0.90 -4.77 1.75
C LEU A 68 0.18 -4.10 2.59
N ARG A 69 1.31 -4.78 2.74
CA ARG A 69 2.43 -4.29 3.54
C ARG A 69 3.54 -3.83 2.62
N PHE A 70 4.03 -2.64 2.88
CA PHE A 70 5.13 -2.06 2.13
C PHE A 70 6.32 -1.92 3.09
N GLY A 71 7.43 -2.59 2.76
CA GLY A 71 8.63 -2.54 3.57
C GLY A 71 9.69 -1.72 2.90
N THR A 72 10.31 -0.83 3.65
CA THR A 72 11.42 -0.07 3.15
C THR A 72 12.50 -0.06 4.22
N ILE A 73 13.74 -0.08 3.76
CA ILE A 73 14.87 -0.09 4.68
C ILE A 73 15.23 1.36 4.97
N LEU A 74 14.90 1.78 6.17
CA LEU A 74 15.32 3.07 6.68
C LEU A 74 16.11 2.78 7.93
N SER A 75 17.40 3.04 7.87
CA SER A 75 18.31 2.63 8.93
C SER A 75 18.22 3.47 10.19
N ASP A 76 17.53 4.60 10.12
CA ASP A 76 17.48 5.52 11.23
C ASP A 76 16.07 5.53 11.84
N SER A 77 15.97 4.96 13.04
CA SER A 77 14.69 4.89 13.74
C SER A 77 14.27 6.23 14.34
N SER A 78 15.14 7.23 14.33
CA SER A 78 14.80 8.51 14.94
C SER A 78 13.66 9.22 14.24
N GLY A 79 13.40 8.88 12.96
CA GLY A 79 12.30 9.48 12.23
C GLY A 79 10.97 8.79 12.39
N ILE A 80 10.90 7.68 13.14
CA ILE A 80 9.69 6.88 13.19
C ILE A 80 8.52 7.64 13.83
N LYS A 81 8.80 8.46 14.82
CA LYS A 81 7.74 9.22 15.49
C LYS A 81 7.13 10.24 14.53
N GLU A 82 7.96 10.93 13.77
CA GLU A 82 7.45 11.89 12.80
C GLU A 82 6.64 11.20 11.70
N ILE A 83 7.12 10.05 11.25
CA ILE A 83 6.41 9.28 10.23
C ILE A 83 5.08 8.80 10.78
N SER A 84 5.04 8.31 12.02
CA SER A 84 3.81 7.86 12.64
C SER A 84 2.80 9.00 12.76
N ASN A 85 3.28 10.19 13.15
CA ASN A 85 2.40 11.36 13.23
C ASN A 85 1.84 11.72 11.87
N PHE A 86 2.67 11.66 10.83
CA PHE A 86 2.22 11.96 9.48
C PHE A 86 1.16 10.94 9.03
N VAL A 87 1.39 9.67 9.33
CA VAL A 87 0.44 8.61 8.97
C VAL A 87 -0.92 8.89 9.62
N GLU A 88 -0.93 9.34 10.88
CA GLU A 88 -2.19 9.69 11.52
C GLU A 88 -2.87 10.86 10.83
N LEU A 89 -2.07 11.86 10.41
CA LEU A 89 -2.63 13.01 9.72
C LEU A 89 -3.28 12.64 8.40
N LEU A 90 -2.79 11.60 7.74
CA LEU A 90 -3.36 11.15 6.46
C LEU A 90 -4.83 10.74 6.60
N HIS A 91 -5.27 10.39 7.80
CA HIS A 91 -6.66 10.01 8.04
C HIS A 91 -7.53 11.18 8.48
N SER A 92 -6.95 12.36 8.58
CA SER A 92 -7.66 13.53 9.10
C SER A 92 -8.68 14.05 8.09
N SER A 93 -9.89 14.33 8.56
CA SER A 93 -10.92 14.91 7.70
C SER A 93 -10.60 16.33 7.26
N GLU A 94 -9.57 16.94 7.85
CA GLU A 94 -9.14 18.27 7.47
C GLU A 94 -8.33 18.30 6.18
N ARG A 95 -7.80 17.14 5.76
CA ARG A 95 -7.09 17.06 4.49
C ARG A 95 -8.09 16.93 3.34
N PRO A 96 -7.74 17.44 2.15
CA PRO A 96 -8.62 17.26 0.99
C PRO A 96 -8.85 15.78 0.70
N PRO A 97 -10.04 15.41 0.21
CA PRO A 97 -10.35 13.97 0.00
C PRO A 97 -9.33 13.22 -0.83
N HIS A 98 -8.75 13.86 -1.86
CA HIS A 98 -7.78 13.17 -2.72
C HIS A 98 -6.42 13.00 -2.04
N ARG A 99 -6.20 13.67 -0.90
CA ARG A 99 -4.93 13.59 -0.17
C ARG A 99 -5.09 12.99 1.21
N ARG A 100 -6.17 12.26 1.42
CA ARG A 100 -6.36 11.63 2.71
C ARG A 100 -6.85 10.20 2.51
N ILE A 101 -6.75 9.42 3.57
CA ILE A 101 -7.26 8.06 3.59
C ILE A 101 -8.54 8.06 4.39
N ASP A 102 -9.63 7.66 3.76
CA ASP A 102 -10.91 7.56 4.44
C ASP A 102 -10.87 6.34 5.36
N PRO A 103 -10.93 6.53 6.69
CA PRO A 103 -10.82 5.40 7.61
C PRO A 103 -11.98 4.42 7.52
N ALA A 104 -13.07 4.78 6.82
CA ALA A 104 -14.15 3.83 6.57
C ALA A 104 -13.81 2.88 5.42
N ARG A 105 -12.78 3.18 4.63
CA ARG A 105 -12.42 2.38 3.46
C ARG A 105 -11.07 1.71 3.59
N ALA A 106 -10.14 2.30 4.31
CA ALA A 106 -8.82 1.73 4.51
C ALA A 106 -8.16 2.38 5.70
N ARG A 107 -7.15 1.70 6.25
CA ARG A 107 -6.44 2.23 7.40
C ARG A 107 -4.96 1.93 7.24
N LEU A 108 -4.16 2.96 7.29
CA LEU A 108 -2.71 2.84 7.16
C LEU A 108 -2.07 2.88 8.53
N ARG A 109 -1.10 2.00 8.74
CA ARG A 109 -0.32 1.97 9.98
C ARG A 109 1.14 1.91 9.64
N CYS A 110 1.96 2.43 10.55
CA CYS A 110 3.40 2.43 10.41
C CYS A 110 4.00 1.79 11.65
N PHE A 111 5.01 0.93 11.45
CA PHE A 111 5.73 0.37 12.59
C PHE A 111 7.16 0.11 12.22
N TYR A 112 8.01 0.00 13.25
CA TYR A 112 9.44 -0.18 13.10
C TYR A 112 9.83 -1.52 13.72
N ARG A 113 10.59 -2.30 12.97
CA ARG A 113 11.07 -3.60 13.46
C ARG A 113 12.34 -3.97 12.73
N GLY A 114 13.37 -4.37 13.49
CA GLY A 114 14.60 -4.91 12.92
C GLY A 114 15.29 -3.99 11.94
N GLY A 115 15.27 -2.68 12.21
CA GLY A 115 15.92 -1.71 11.34
C GLY A 115 15.09 -1.30 10.13
N ASN A 116 13.85 -1.80 10.03
CA ASN A 116 12.99 -1.47 8.89
C ASN A 116 11.72 -0.77 9.36
N ILE A 117 11.26 0.16 8.54
CA ILE A 117 9.96 0.79 8.74
C ILE A 117 9.00 0.16 7.76
N PHE A 118 7.87 -0.29 8.28
CA PHE A 118 6.84 -0.94 7.48
C PHE A 118 5.57 -0.11 7.51
N PHE A 119 4.90 -0.07 6.36
CA PHE A 119 3.58 0.56 6.24
C PHE A 119 2.62 -0.55 5.87
N THR A 120 1.57 -0.72 6.64
CA THR A 120 0.56 -1.72 6.35
C THR A 120 -0.77 -1.01 6.17
N ILE A 121 -1.38 -1.20 5.01
CA ILE A 121 -2.73 -0.69 4.81
C ILE A 121 -3.69 -1.87 4.92
N THR A 122 -4.72 -1.68 5.74
CA THR A 122 -5.77 -2.69 5.91
C THR A 122 -6.98 -2.23 5.13
N VAL A 123 -7.52 -3.13 4.33
CA VAL A 123 -8.67 -2.84 3.49
C VAL A 123 -9.94 -3.07 4.29
N ILE A 124 -10.83 -2.08 4.31
CA ILE A 124 -12.13 -2.19 4.93
C ILE A 124 -13.11 -2.56 3.81
N ARG A 125 -13.97 -3.54 4.08
CA ARG A 125 -14.86 -4.07 3.05
C ARG A 125 -14.02 -4.66 1.93
N ASN A 126 -14.30 -4.32 0.67
CA ASN A 126 -13.57 -4.88 -0.47
C ASN A 126 -12.94 -3.79 -1.33
N ASP A 127 -12.55 -2.68 -0.71
CA ASP A 127 -11.95 -1.55 -1.42
C ASP A 127 -10.47 -1.75 -1.68
N PHE A 128 -10.11 -2.85 -2.32
CA PHE A 128 -8.70 -3.18 -2.56
C PHE A 128 -8.03 -2.20 -3.50
N GLU A 129 -8.73 -1.73 -4.51
CA GLU A 129 -8.15 -0.76 -5.43
C GLU A 129 -7.87 0.56 -4.70
N TYR A 130 -8.84 1.04 -3.94
CA TYR A 130 -8.68 2.27 -3.18
C TYR A 130 -7.49 2.17 -2.23
N ALA A 131 -7.41 1.07 -1.48
CA ALA A 131 -6.36 0.89 -0.50
C ALA A 131 -4.98 0.82 -1.15
N THR A 132 -4.86 0.09 -2.27
CA THR A 132 -3.59 -0.03 -2.97
C THR A 132 -3.11 1.34 -3.45
N ARG A 133 -4.00 2.12 -4.05
CA ARG A 133 -3.62 3.43 -4.55
C ARG A 133 -3.24 4.37 -3.41
N LYS A 134 -3.98 4.31 -2.30
CA LYS A 134 -3.66 5.17 -1.15
C LYS A 134 -2.33 4.80 -0.52
N LEU A 135 -2.01 3.51 -0.46
CA LEU A 135 -0.72 3.09 0.06
C LEU A 135 0.43 3.66 -0.79
N ILE A 136 0.30 3.55 -2.12
CA ILE A 136 1.35 4.04 -3.01
C ILE A 136 1.50 5.56 -2.88
N HIS A 137 0.39 6.29 -2.85
CA HIS A 137 0.46 7.75 -2.72
C HIS A 137 1.05 8.17 -1.39
N ALA A 138 0.63 7.52 -0.30
CA ALA A 138 1.13 7.84 1.03
C ALA A 138 2.62 7.53 1.15
N ALA A 139 3.04 6.37 0.64
CA ALA A 139 4.43 5.98 0.69
C ALA A 139 5.29 6.96 -0.12
N ASN A 140 4.80 7.41 -1.26
CA ASN A 140 5.53 8.37 -2.06
C ASN A 140 5.74 9.68 -1.31
N GLU A 141 4.69 10.20 -0.67
CA GLU A 141 4.81 11.41 0.12
C GLU A 141 5.82 11.25 1.24
N ILE A 142 5.77 10.11 1.93
CA ILE A 142 6.67 9.85 3.04
C ILE A 142 8.11 9.76 2.56
N LEU A 143 8.35 9.06 1.45
CA LEU A 143 9.71 8.89 0.94
C LEU A 143 10.30 10.19 0.44
N ILE A 144 9.50 11.01 -0.22
CA ILE A 144 9.97 12.32 -0.70
C ILE A 144 10.33 13.21 0.49
N ASP A 145 9.44 13.28 1.46
CA ASP A 145 9.63 14.15 2.62
C ASP A 145 10.79 13.68 3.48
N ALA A 146 11.00 12.37 3.56
CA ALA A 146 12.02 11.79 4.42
C ALA A 146 13.42 11.93 3.85
N GLU A 147 13.57 11.93 2.53
CA GLU A 147 14.88 11.92 1.92
C GLU A 147 15.81 13.02 2.41
N PRO A 148 15.37 14.28 2.45
CA PRO A 148 16.29 15.34 2.92
C PRO A 148 16.70 15.18 4.37
N LYS A 149 15.89 14.51 5.16
CA LYS A 149 16.17 14.34 6.59
C LYS A 149 17.09 13.18 6.87
N TRP A 150 17.13 12.22 5.97
CA TRP A 150 17.81 10.94 6.23
C TRP A 150 19.01 10.71 5.36
N LYS A 151 19.45 11.72 4.68
CA LYS A 151 20.69 11.65 3.91
C LYS A 151 21.88 12.04 4.73
#